data_fd6d554e14045019aeb407a73c0bc680
#
_entry.id   fd6d554e14045019aeb407a73c0bc680
#
_cell.length_a   1.000
_cell.length_b   1.000
_cell.length_c   1.000
_cell.angle_alpha   90.00
_cell.angle_beta   90.00
_cell.angle_gamma   90.00
#
_symmetry.space_group_name_H-M   'P 1'
#
loop_
_entity.id
_entity.type
_entity.pdbx_description
1 polymer ?
#
loop_
_entity_poly.entity_id
_entity_poly.type
_entity_poly.pdbx_seq_one_letter_code
_entity_poly.pdbx_strand_id
1 'polypeptide(L)'
;MKPSFEKYIPFKQINLPDRQWPNNTITKAPIWCSVDLRDGNQALVDPMNLEEKLEFFHALCDMGFKEIEIGFPSASETEYEICRELIENNHIPDDVTIQVLVQAREHLIRKTFEAVKGCLLYTSDAADDK
;
A
#
# COMPACT_ATOMS: atom_id res chain seq x y z
N MET A 1 11.82 32.02 2.77
CA MET A 1 12.48 30.77 3.25
C MET A 1 12.68 29.88 2.03
N LYS A 2 13.86 29.31 1.83
CA LYS A 2 14.07 28.37 0.70
C LYS A 2 13.26 27.10 0.91
N PRO A 3 12.66 26.49 -0.15
CA PRO A 3 11.99 25.21 -0.06
C PRO A 3 12.91 24.14 0.51
N SER A 4 12.34 23.18 1.25
CA SER A 4 13.13 22.15 1.97
C SER A 4 14.00 21.31 1.02
N PHE A 5 13.51 21.01 -0.18
CA PHE A 5 14.24 20.21 -1.16
C PHE A 5 15.52 20.89 -1.67
N GLU A 6 15.60 22.23 -1.64
CA GLU A 6 16.82 22.97 -2.04
C GLU A 6 17.97 22.83 -1.02
N LYS A 7 17.71 22.24 0.15
CA LYS A 7 18.73 21.97 1.17
C LYS A 7 19.53 20.71 0.87
N TYR A 8 19.03 19.85 0.01
CA TYR A 8 19.64 18.58 -0.33
C TYR A 8 20.52 18.73 -1.57
N ILE A 9 21.74 18.24 -1.47
CA ILE A 9 22.70 18.20 -2.58
C ILE A 9 22.72 16.79 -3.14
N PRO A 10 22.60 16.60 -4.47
CA PRO A 10 22.72 15.28 -5.07
C PRO A 10 24.04 14.60 -4.68
N PHE A 11 23.99 13.30 -4.42
CA PHE A 11 25.21 12.53 -4.14
C PHE A 11 26.16 12.60 -5.33
N LYS A 12 27.47 12.83 -5.05
CA LYS A 12 28.49 12.87 -6.09
C LYS A 12 28.61 11.50 -6.75
N GLN A 13 28.30 11.45 -8.03
CA GLN A 13 28.38 10.21 -8.79
C GLN A 13 29.81 9.74 -8.97
N ILE A 14 30.01 8.42 -8.96
CA ILE A 14 31.29 7.80 -9.28
C ILE A 14 31.45 7.86 -10.80
N ASN A 15 32.62 8.34 -11.24
CA ASN A 15 32.93 8.43 -12.67
C ASN A 15 33.34 7.05 -13.22
N LEU A 16 32.34 6.29 -13.67
CA LEU A 16 32.50 5.03 -14.38
C LEU A 16 31.80 5.16 -15.74
N PRO A 17 32.54 5.33 -16.84
CA PRO A 17 31.98 5.68 -18.16
C PRO A 17 31.07 4.59 -18.72
N ASP A 18 31.27 3.33 -18.33
CA ASP A 18 30.49 2.19 -18.83
C ASP A 18 29.18 1.96 -18.06
N ARG A 19 28.89 2.78 -17.03
CA ARG A 19 27.63 2.69 -16.27
C ARG A 19 26.47 3.24 -17.11
N GLN A 20 25.35 2.51 -17.10
CA GLN A 20 24.12 2.92 -17.79
C GLN A 20 23.11 3.56 -16.85
N TRP A 21 22.33 2.73 -16.15
CA TRP A 21 21.23 3.21 -15.30
C TRP A 21 21.64 3.89 -13.97
N PRO A 22 22.79 3.56 -13.30
CA PRO A 22 23.11 4.18 -12.00
C PRO A 22 23.40 5.68 -12.08
N ASN A 23 23.63 6.24 -13.26
CA ASN A 23 23.83 7.68 -13.47
C ASN A 23 22.51 8.42 -13.72
N ASN A 24 21.39 7.71 -13.84
CA ASN A 24 20.10 8.32 -14.01
C ASN A 24 19.66 9.04 -12.73
N THR A 25 19.06 10.20 -12.89
CA THR A 25 18.53 11.01 -11.79
C THR A 25 17.01 10.90 -11.78
N ILE A 26 16.45 10.69 -10.60
CA ILE A 26 14.99 10.71 -10.42
C ILE A 26 14.52 12.15 -10.57
N THR A 27 13.67 12.40 -11.57
CA THR A 27 13.13 13.73 -11.90
C THR A 27 11.63 13.88 -11.60
N LYS A 28 10.97 12.79 -11.24
CA LYS A 28 9.56 12.77 -10.83
C LYS A 28 9.44 12.20 -9.43
N ALA A 29 8.53 12.76 -8.64
CA ALA A 29 8.20 12.19 -7.34
C ALA A 29 7.68 10.75 -7.50
N PRO A 30 8.09 9.81 -6.61
CA PRO A 30 7.52 8.47 -6.60
C PRO A 30 6.05 8.53 -6.18
N ILE A 31 5.28 7.53 -6.59
CA ILE A 31 3.95 7.31 -6.03
C ILE A 31 4.13 6.79 -4.59
N TRP A 32 3.42 7.42 -3.67
CA TRP A 32 3.46 7.01 -2.26
C TRP A 32 2.37 5.97 -2.00
N CYS A 33 2.77 4.83 -1.44
CA CYS A 33 1.87 3.83 -0.91
C CYS A 33 1.79 3.99 0.62
N SER A 34 0.57 4.15 1.16
CA SER A 34 0.37 4.05 2.61
C SER A 34 0.30 2.59 3.01
N VAL A 35 1.04 2.24 4.06
CA VAL A 35 1.02 0.91 4.69
C VAL A 35 0.44 0.96 6.11
N ASP A 36 -0.17 2.06 6.48
CA ASP A 36 -0.66 2.31 7.84
C ASP A 36 -1.76 1.33 8.25
N LEU A 37 -2.69 1.01 7.35
CA LEU A 37 -3.81 0.09 7.59
C LEU A 37 -3.37 -1.39 7.72
N ARG A 38 -2.20 -1.75 7.21
CA ARG A 38 -1.64 -3.09 7.37
C ARG A 38 -0.51 -3.10 8.39
N ASP A 39 0.64 -2.56 8.07
CA ASP A 39 1.85 -2.64 8.91
C ASP A 39 1.71 -1.75 10.16
N GLY A 40 1.19 -0.54 9.99
CA GLY A 40 0.90 0.37 11.10
C GLY A 40 -0.13 -0.22 12.06
N ASN A 41 -1.26 -0.72 11.56
CA ASN A 41 -2.29 -1.38 12.37
C ASN A 41 -1.76 -2.62 13.10
N GLN A 42 -0.89 -3.39 12.47
CA GLN A 42 -0.28 -4.59 13.04
C GLN A 42 0.63 -4.27 14.24
N ALA A 43 1.17 -3.05 14.31
CA ALA A 43 2.01 -2.59 15.41
C ALA A 43 1.22 -2.08 16.64
N LEU A 44 -0.10 -1.92 16.51
CA LEU A 44 -0.95 -1.47 17.62
C LEU A 44 -1.16 -2.59 18.63
N VAL A 45 -1.25 -2.22 19.92
CA VAL A 45 -1.61 -3.17 21.00
C VAL A 45 -3.04 -3.66 20.83
N ASP A 46 -3.95 -2.75 20.51
CA ASP A 46 -5.33 -3.02 20.15
C ASP A 46 -5.50 -2.64 18.65
N PRO A 47 -5.53 -3.61 17.73
CA PRO A 47 -5.72 -3.34 16.33
C PRO A 47 -7.07 -2.67 16.05
N MET A 48 -7.12 -1.81 15.03
CA MET A 48 -8.33 -1.12 14.61
C MET A 48 -9.43 -2.11 14.23
N ASN A 49 -10.65 -1.82 14.66
CA ASN A 49 -11.86 -2.50 14.21
C ASN A 49 -12.26 -2.07 12.78
N LEU A 50 -13.34 -2.64 12.24
CA LEU A 50 -13.80 -2.36 10.87
C LEU A 50 -14.13 -0.88 10.65
N GLU A 51 -14.85 -0.24 11.59
CA GLU A 51 -15.28 1.15 11.48
C GLU A 51 -14.08 2.10 11.51
N GLU A 52 -13.13 1.88 12.41
CA GLU A 52 -11.89 2.66 12.52
C GLU A 52 -11.03 2.53 11.27
N LYS A 53 -10.92 1.31 10.72
CA LYS A 53 -10.20 1.08 9.45
C LYS A 53 -10.84 1.80 8.28
N LEU A 54 -12.17 1.81 8.21
CA LEU A 54 -12.91 2.48 7.16
C LEU A 54 -12.73 4.00 7.24
N GLU A 55 -12.87 4.58 8.44
CA GLU A 55 -12.62 6.01 8.68
C GLU A 55 -11.19 6.38 8.29
N PHE A 56 -10.22 5.56 8.69
CA PHE A 56 -8.82 5.82 8.37
C PHE A 56 -8.50 5.68 6.88
N PHE A 57 -9.14 4.72 6.19
CA PHE A 57 -9.03 4.60 4.73
C PHE A 57 -9.49 5.89 4.03
N HIS A 58 -10.65 6.43 4.43
CA HIS A 58 -11.14 7.70 3.88
C HIS A 58 -10.18 8.86 4.17
N ALA A 59 -9.65 8.94 5.39
CA ALA A 59 -8.65 9.96 5.73
C ALA A 59 -7.40 9.87 4.84
N LEU A 60 -6.92 8.67 4.53
CA LEU A 60 -5.79 8.46 3.61
C LEU A 60 -6.12 8.91 2.17
N CYS A 61 -7.34 8.63 1.70
CA CYS A 61 -7.82 9.12 0.40
C CYS A 61 -7.87 10.65 0.36
N ASP A 62 -8.39 11.28 1.42
CA ASP A 62 -8.47 12.75 1.55
C ASP A 62 -7.09 13.40 1.63
N MET A 63 -6.10 12.73 2.22
CA MET A 63 -4.70 13.14 2.22
C MET A 63 -4.05 13.05 0.83
N GLY A 64 -4.68 12.35 -0.11
CA GLY A 64 -4.25 12.24 -1.50
C GLY A 64 -3.38 11.02 -1.81
N PHE A 65 -3.34 10.00 -0.95
CA PHE A 65 -2.69 8.74 -1.29
C PHE A 65 -3.41 8.07 -2.46
N LYS A 66 -2.62 7.53 -3.41
CA LYS A 66 -3.12 6.85 -4.60
C LYS A 66 -2.88 5.34 -4.57
N GLU A 67 -2.04 4.89 -3.68
CA GLU A 67 -1.82 3.49 -3.36
C GLU A 67 -1.94 3.29 -1.85
N ILE A 68 -2.78 2.33 -1.42
CA ILE A 68 -3.06 2.07 -0.01
C ILE A 68 -3.06 0.55 0.23
N GLU A 69 -2.14 0.08 1.07
CA GLU A 69 -2.14 -1.31 1.53
C GLU A 69 -3.14 -1.46 2.68
N ILE A 70 -4.28 -2.09 2.39
CA ILE A 70 -5.43 -2.11 3.30
C ILE A 70 -5.38 -3.20 4.36
N GLY A 71 -4.57 -4.25 4.16
CA GLY A 71 -4.47 -5.32 5.13
C GLY A 71 -4.02 -6.65 4.55
N PHE A 72 -4.26 -7.72 5.32
CA PHE A 72 -3.97 -9.10 4.97
C PHE A 72 -5.26 -9.94 5.03
N PRO A 73 -6.07 -9.95 3.95
CA PRO A 73 -7.44 -10.51 3.97
C PRO A 73 -7.54 -11.97 4.40
N SER A 74 -6.48 -12.75 4.23
CA SER A 74 -6.46 -14.15 4.63
C SER A 74 -6.02 -14.38 6.08
N ALA A 75 -5.59 -13.34 6.82
CA ALA A 75 -5.07 -13.47 8.18
C ALA A 75 -6.17 -13.50 9.24
N SER A 76 -7.23 -12.71 9.09
CA SER A 76 -8.34 -12.64 10.04
C SER A 76 -9.65 -12.27 9.37
N GLU A 77 -10.76 -12.39 10.11
CA GLU A 77 -12.08 -12.01 9.62
C GLU A 77 -12.17 -10.50 9.39
N THR A 78 -11.71 -9.69 10.35
CA THR A 78 -11.70 -8.22 10.20
C THR A 78 -10.92 -7.75 8.98
N GLU A 79 -9.78 -8.39 8.67
CA GLU A 79 -8.99 -8.09 7.47
C GLU A 79 -9.71 -8.50 6.19
N TYR A 80 -10.51 -9.55 6.23
CA TYR A 80 -11.37 -9.94 5.12
C TYR A 80 -12.55 -8.97 4.95
N GLU A 81 -13.23 -8.64 6.04
CA GLU A 81 -14.39 -7.77 6.08
C GLU A 81 -14.08 -6.37 5.56
N ILE A 82 -12.97 -5.73 5.98
CA ILE A 82 -12.61 -4.41 5.47
C ILE A 82 -12.40 -4.42 3.95
N CYS A 83 -11.78 -5.48 3.41
CA CYS A 83 -11.59 -5.62 1.98
C CYS A 83 -12.94 -5.70 1.25
N ARG A 84 -13.89 -6.50 1.76
CA ARG A 84 -15.23 -6.63 1.19
C ARG A 84 -16.04 -5.34 1.32
N GLU A 85 -16.00 -4.70 2.49
CA GLU A 85 -16.70 -3.44 2.75
C GLU A 85 -16.28 -2.36 1.75
N LEU A 86 -14.98 -2.18 1.56
CA LEU A 86 -14.44 -1.21 0.62
C LEU A 86 -14.91 -1.45 -0.82
N ILE A 87 -15.01 -2.72 -1.24
CA ILE A 87 -15.37 -3.09 -2.61
C ILE A 87 -16.89 -3.07 -2.82
N GLU A 88 -17.66 -3.68 -1.93
CA GLU A 88 -19.10 -3.86 -2.10
C GLU A 88 -19.87 -2.55 -1.96
N ASN A 89 -19.40 -1.64 -1.12
CA ASN A 89 -20.01 -0.35 -0.87
C ASN A 89 -19.35 0.82 -1.62
N ASN A 90 -18.49 0.52 -2.61
CA ASN A 90 -17.82 1.52 -3.49
C ASN A 90 -17.09 2.62 -2.73
N HIS A 91 -16.35 2.27 -1.67
CA HIS A 91 -15.55 3.21 -0.92
C HIS A 91 -14.23 3.59 -1.60
N ILE A 92 -13.81 2.82 -2.61
CA ILE A 92 -12.53 3.01 -3.31
C ILE A 92 -12.72 4.04 -4.43
N PRO A 93 -12.05 5.22 -4.35
CA PRO A 93 -12.06 6.18 -5.45
C PRO A 93 -11.45 5.60 -6.73
N ASP A 94 -11.92 6.08 -7.90
CA ASP A 94 -11.47 5.60 -9.22
C ASP A 94 -9.96 5.76 -9.45
N ASP A 95 -9.32 6.70 -8.75
CA ASP A 95 -7.89 7.01 -8.88
C ASP A 95 -7.03 6.44 -7.73
N VAL A 96 -7.61 5.55 -6.91
CA VAL A 96 -6.91 4.86 -5.81
C VAL A 96 -6.78 3.39 -6.11
N THR A 97 -5.58 2.85 -5.96
CA THR A 97 -5.28 1.42 -6.06
C THR A 97 -5.11 0.85 -4.65
N ILE A 98 -5.88 -0.18 -4.33
CA ILE A 98 -5.67 -0.91 -3.08
C ILE A 98 -4.63 -2.02 -3.26
N GLN A 99 -3.85 -2.26 -2.22
CA GLN A 99 -2.91 -3.37 -2.12
C GLN A 99 -3.28 -4.27 -0.95
N VAL A 100 -2.99 -5.55 -1.07
CA VAL A 100 -3.20 -6.55 -0.02
C VAL A 100 -1.98 -7.45 0.10
N LEU A 101 -1.67 -7.84 1.34
CA LEU A 101 -0.63 -8.81 1.62
C LEU A 101 -1.17 -10.23 1.49
N VAL A 102 -0.35 -11.16 1.00
CA VAL A 102 -0.66 -12.59 0.99
C VAL A 102 0.61 -13.41 1.17
N GLN A 103 0.54 -14.47 1.97
CA GLN A 103 1.60 -15.47 2.01
C GLN A 103 1.52 -16.41 0.81
N ALA A 104 2.66 -16.91 0.33
CA ALA A 104 2.78 -17.80 -0.82
C ALA A 104 2.29 -19.23 -0.52
N ARG A 105 1.06 -19.36 0.00
CA ARG A 105 0.37 -20.63 0.31
C ARG A 105 -0.95 -20.68 -0.45
N GLU A 106 -1.21 -21.79 -1.14
CA GLU A 106 -2.35 -21.92 -2.05
C GLU A 106 -3.69 -21.52 -1.42
N HIS A 107 -3.99 -22.01 -0.22
CA HIS A 107 -5.27 -21.71 0.45
C HIS A 107 -5.42 -20.22 0.83
N LEU A 108 -4.32 -19.56 1.22
CA LEU A 108 -4.33 -18.12 1.54
C LEU A 108 -4.45 -17.26 0.28
N ILE A 109 -3.77 -17.65 -0.80
CA ILE A 109 -3.90 -17.02 -2.10
C ILE A 109 -5.35 -17.10 -2.59
N ARG A 110 -5.98 -18.29 -2.50
CA ARG A 110 -7.40 -18.45 -2.88
C ARG A 110 -8.31 -17.54 -2.05
N LYS A 111 -8.16 -17.53 -0.72
CA LYS A 111 -8.95 -16.65 0.17
C LYS A 111 -8.75 -15.17 -0.16
N THR A 112 -7.52 -14.78 -0.47
CA THR A 112 -7.21 -13.39 -0.88
C THR A 112 -7.91 -13.02 -2.19
N PHE A 113 -7.89 -13.90 -3.20
CA PHE A 113 -8.62 -13.65 -4.45
C PHE A 113 -10.14 -13.58 -4.25
N GLU A 114 -10.70 -14.36 -3.32
CA GLU A 114 -12.11 -14.23 -2.93
C GLU A 114 -12.39 -12.86 -2.31
N ALA A 115 -11.50 -12.40 -1.42
CA ALA A 115 -11.64 -11.11 -0.76
C ALA A 115 -11.60 -9.92 -1.74
N VAL A 116 -10.72 -9.94 -2.74
CA VAL A 116 -10.58 -8.84 -3.72
C VAL A 116 -11.50 -8.97 -4.93
N LYS A 117 -12.37 -9.98 -4.97
CA LYS A 117 -13.29 -10.19 -6.08
C LYS A 117 -14.21 -8.99 -6.29
N GLY A 118 -14.24 -8.46 -7.51
CA GLY A 118 -15.02 -7.28 -7.87
C GLY A 118 -14.26 -5.96 -7.76
N CYS A 119 -13.04 -5.96 -7.24
CA CYS A 119 -12.16 -4.80 -7.30
C CYS A 119 -11.60 -4.64 -8.72
N LEU A 120 -11.66 -3.41 -9.25
CA LEU A 120 -11.13 -3.08 -10.58
C LEU A 120 -9.61 -2.85 -10.55
N LEU A 121 -9.09 -2.38 -9.43
CA LEU A 121 -7.67 -2.02 -9.25
C LEU A 121 -7.19 -2.58 -7.90
N TYR A 122 -6.31 -3.55 -7.95
CA TYR A 122 -5.59 -4.05 -6.79
C TYR A 122 -4.21 -4.56 -7.17
N THR A 123 -3.30 -4.53 -6.21
CA THR A 123 -2.03 -5.25 -6.28
C THR A 123 -1.90 -6.15 -5.07
N SER A 124 -1.10 -7.19 -5.18
CA SER A 124 -0.82 -8.14 -4.10
C SER A 124 0.69 -8.26 -3.93
N ASP A 125 1.15 -8.17 -2.70
CA ASP A 125 2.54 -8.45 -2.33
C ASP A 125 2.60 -9.80 -1.62
N ALA A 126 3.53 -10.66 -2.04
CA ALA A 126 3.71 -11.99 -1.46
C ALA A 126 4.78 -11.92 -0.36
N ALA A 127 4.38 -12.20 0.88
CA ALA A 127 5.34 -12.34 1.97
C ALA A 127 6.00 -13.73 1.93
N ASP A 128 7.33 -13.75 1.95
CA ASP A 128 8.11 -14.95 2.18
C ASP A 128 7.97 -15.38 3.65
N ASP A 129 7.38 -16.54 3.87
CA ASP A 129 7.47 -17.26 5.14
C ASP A 129 8.90 -17.82 5.28
N LYS A 130 9.70 -17.19 6.10
CA LYS A 130 10.96 -17.78 6.59
C LYS A 130 10.73 -18.58 7.85
#